data_bff5ada9237ee2ecfdbf1538ca0bc8ad
#
_entry.id   bff5ada9237ee2ecfdbf1538ca0bc8ad
#
_cell.length_a   1.000
_cell.length_b   1.000
_cell.length_c   1.000
_cell.angle_alpha   90.00
_cell.angle_beta   90.00
_cell.angle_gamma   90.00
#
_symmetry.space_group_name_H-M   'P 1'
#
loop_
_entity.id
_entity.type
_entity.pdbx_description
1 polymer ?
#
loop_
_entity_poly.entity_id
_entity_poly.type
_entity_poly.pdbx_seq_one_letter_code
_entity_poly.pdbx_strand_id
1 'polypeptide(L)'
;MFDKLEDLLIRFEEIMGELNEPDVTANQERFRALMKEQSDLTPIVEAYREYKKCNQDVEDSLMMLDEENDPDMREMLKEELNSAKTRVSELEEELKILLLPKDPNDEKNVIVEIRAGAGGDEAALFAAEIYRMYVRYAERQRWRVETMDVEEIGIGGMKYVSFMISGQGAYSRLKYESGVHRVQRVPETESGGRIHTSTITVAIMPEVEDFDVQIDMNDCKFDVFRASGNGGQCVNTTDSAVRLTHIPTGIVISCQDEKSQLKNKDKALKVLRAKLYDLEQQKRHDEEAELRRSQVGTGDRSEKIRTYNFPQGRVTDHRIKLTLYKIDAIMDGDIQELIDNLTAADQAAKLAKMNQNGIA
;
A
#
# COMPACT_ATOMS: atom_id res chain seq x y z
N MET A 1 4.48 -7.15 24.93
CA MET A 1 5.42 -6.69 23.88
C MET A 1 6.64 -7.59 23.79
N PHE A 2 7.40 -7.77 24.84
CA PHE A 2 8.66 -8.52 24.81
C PHE A 2 8.50 -10.01 24.48
N ASP A 3 7.44 -10.66 24.94
CA ASP A 3 7.15 -12.07 24.60
C ASP A 3 6.98 -12.25 23.07
N LYS A 4 6.29 -11.30 22.42
CA LYS A 4 6.14 -11.30 20.96
C LYS A 4 7.46 -11.09 20.22
N LEU A 5 8.35 -10.24 20.76
CA LEU A 5 9.67 -10.01 20.17
C LEU A 5 10.56 -11.26 20.27
N GLU A 6 10.43 -12.02 21.36
CA GLU A 6 11.13 -13.29 21.51
C GLU A 6 10.61 -14.34 20.49
N ASP A 7 9.29 -14.44 20.31
CA ASP A 7 8.68 -15.30 19.31
C ASP A 7 9.16 -14.94 17.88
N LEU A 8 9.25 -13.63 17.57
CA LEU A 8 9.76 -13.16 16.29
C LEU A 8 11.24 -13.46 16.07
N LEU A 9 12.05 -13.40 17.13
CA LEU A 9 13.47 -13.79 17.09
C LEU A 9 13.60 -15.29 16.77
N ILE A 10 12.85 -16.14 17.45
CA ILE A 10 12.82 -17.59 17.21
C ILE A 10 12.39 -17.86 15.76
N ARG A 11 11.32 -17.21 15.31
CA ARG A 11 10.84 -17.36 13.93
C ARG A 11 11.88 -16.94 12.88
N PHE A 12 12.60 -15.85 13.14
CA PHE A 12 13.69 -15.39 12.28
C PHE A 12 14.83 -16.44 12.18
N GLU A 13 15.20 -17.07 13.30
CA GLU A 13 16.20 -18.14 13.33
C GLU A 13 15.73 -19.40 12.58
N GLU A 14 14.46 -19.77 12.70
CA GLU A 14 13.84 -20.84 11.90
C GLU A 14 13.94 -20.54 10.39
N ILE A 15 13.57 -19.32 9.96
CA ILE A 15 13.64 -18.90 8.56
C ILE A 15 15.08 -18.97 8.05
N MET A 16 16.04 -18.53 8.83
CA MET A 16 17.46 -18.63 8.49
C MET A 16 17.91 -20.08 8.34
N GLY A 17 17.39 -20.98 9.18
CA GLY A 17 17.59 -22.42 9.07
C GLY A 17 16.98 -22.98 7.79
N GLU A 18 15.71 -22.67 7.51
CA GLU A 18 15.00 -23.12 6.31
C GLU A 18 15.68 -22.62 5.02
N LEU A 19 16.13 -21.37 4.98
CA LEU A 19 16.83 -20.79 3.82
C LEU A 19 18.18 -21.47 3.52
N ASN A 20 18.82 -22.10 4.50
CA ASN A 20 20.05 -22.86 4.34
C ASN A 20 19.82 -24.31 3.85
N GLU A 21 18.55 -24.77 3.79
CA GLU A 21 18.24 -26.11 3.28
C GLU A 21 18.42 -26.18 1.74
N PRO A 22 19.06 -27.23 1.20
CA PRO A 22 19.33 -27.36 -0.25
C PRO A 22 18.06 -27.38 -1.11
N ASP A 23 16.95 -27.86 -0.55
CA ASP A 23 15.68 -28.07 -1.28
C ASP A 23 14.84 -26.79 -1.42
N VAL A 24 15.12 -25.74 -0.66
CA VAL A 24 14.32 -24.49 -0.66
C VAL A 24 14.45 -23.76 -1.99
N THR A 25 15.63 -23.83 -2.63
CA THR A 25 15.88 -23.20 -3.94
C THR A 25 15.14 -23.90 -5.09
N ALA A 26 14.69 -25.15 -4.90
CA ALA A 26 13.89 -25.87 -5.88
C ALA A 26 12.44 -25.36 -5.94
N ASN A 27 11.92 -24.78 -4.87
CA ASN A 27 10.58 -24.16 -4.82
C ASN A 27 10.71 -22.64 -4.77
N GLN A 28 10.61 -22.01 -5.94
CA GLN A 28 10.78 -20.57 -6.10
C GLN A 28 9.78 -19.72 -5.33
N GLU A 29 8.53 -20.21 -5.16
CA GLU A 29 7.49 -19.48 -4.42
C GLU A 29 7.79 -19.52 -2.91
N ARG A 30 8.14 -20.69 -2.36
CA ARG A 30 8.53 -20.81 -0.95
C ARG A 30 9.78 -19.98 -0.64
N PHE A 31 10.79 -20.04 -1.52
CA PHE A 31 12.00 -19.24 -1.36
C PHE A 31 11.71 -17.73 -1.32
N ARG A 32 10.87 -17.22 -2.24
CA ARG A 32 10.47 -15.80 -2.25
C ARG A 32 9.71 -15.41 -0.99
N ALA A 33 8.80 -16.26 -0.52
CA ALA A 33 8.03 -16.02 0.70
C ALA A 33 8.94 -15.92 1.93
N LEU A 34 9.88 -16.86 2.08
CA LEU A 34 10.84 -16.86 3.19
C LEU A 34 11.79 -15.66 3.13
N MET A 35 12.30 -15.31 1.96
CA MET A 35 13.16 -14.13 1.79
C MET A 35 12.42 -12.83 2.12
N LYS A 36 11.14 -12.74 1.77
CA LYS A 36 10.30 -11.59 2.12
C LYS A 36 10.09 -11.51 3.64
N GLU A 37 9.70 -12.64 4.26
CA GLU A 37 9.50 -12.72 5.71
C GLU A 37 10.80 -12.39 6.47
N GLN A 38 11.95 -12.88 6.01
CA GLN A 38 13.27 -12.52 6.54
C GLN A 38 13.53 -11.01 6.46
N SER A 39 13.32 -10.42 5.28
CA SER A 39 13.51 -8.98 5.06
C SER A 39 12.63 -8.13 5.98
N ASP A 40 11.39 -8.56 6.21
CA ASP A 40 10.45 -7.87 7.09
C ASP A 40 10.83 -7.96 8.57
N LEU A 41 11.39 -9.11 9.00
CA LEU A 41 11.79 -9.33 10.39
C LEU A 41 13.17 -8.79 10.73
N THR A 42 14.07 -8.66 9.76
CA THR A 42 15.45 -8.21 9.98
C THR A 42 15.55 -6.93 10.82
N PRO A 43 14.88 -5.81 10.49
CA PRO A 43 15.00 -4.58 11.28
C PRO A 43 14.46 -4.73 12.71
N ILE A 44 13.42 -5.55 12.91
CA ILE A 44 12.86 -5.81 14.25
C ILE A 44 13.85 -6.60 15.10
N VAL A 45 14.45 -7.64 14.52
CA VAL A 45 15.41 -8.52 15.21
C VAL A 45 16.70 -7.79 15.53
N GLU A 46 17.20 -6.95 14.62
CA GLU A 46 18.41 -6.15 14.86
C GLU A 46 18.19 -5.15 16.01
N ALA A 47 17.10 -4.39 15.96
CA ALA A 47 16.76 -3.46 17.05
C ALA A 47 16.53 -4.19 18.39
N TYR A 48 15.91 -5.37 18.37
CA TYR A 48 15.69 -6.15 19.59
C TYR A 48 16.98 -6.76 20.16
N ARG A 49 17.91 -7.20 19.31
CA ARG A 49 19.23 -7.67 19.73
C ARG A 49 20.05 -6.54 20.35
N GLU A 50 20.00 -5.34 19.74
CA GLU A 50 20.64 -4.15 20.30
C GLU A 50 20.02 -3.78 21.66
N TYR A 51 18.68 -3.81 21.77
CA TYR A 51 17.96 -3.57 23.01
C TYR A 51 18.41 -4.52 24.14
N LYS A 52 18.48 -5.84 23.85
CA LYS A 52 18.98 -6.83 24.82
C LYS A 52 20.40 -6.53 25.27
N LYS A 53 21.27 -6.17 24.31
CA LYS A 53 22.65 -5.80 24.61
C LYS A 53 22.73 -4.57 25.49
N CYS A 54 22.03 -3.49 25.15
CA CYS A 54 22.04 -2.27 25.97
C CYS A 54 21.45 -2.49 27.37
N ASN A 55 20.44 -3.35 27.53
CA ASN A 55 19.95 -3.73 28.85
C ASN A 55 20.99 -4.50 29.66
N GLN A 56 21.72 -5.40 29.03
CA GLN A 56 22.85 -6.09 29.71
C GLN A 56 23.93 -5.12 30.10
N ASP A 57 24.30 -4.17 29.25
CA ASP A 57 25.26 -3.12 29.52
C ASP A 57 24.81 -2.25 30.72
N VAL A 58 23.48 -1.97 30.84
CA VAL A 58 22.90 -1.27 32.00
C VAL A 58 23.06 -2.09 33.29
N GLU A 59 22.78 -3.39 33.28
CA GLU A 59 22.91 -4.28 34.42
C GLU A 59 24.36 -4.41 34.84
N ASP A 60 25.27 -4.62 33.91
CA ASP A 60 26.71 -4.74 34.14
C ASP A 60 27.29 -3.45 34.71
N SER A 61 26.92 -2.29 34.14
CA SER A 61 27.35 -0.98 34.66
C SER A 61 26.84 -0.70 36.09
N LEU A 62 25.62 -1.15 36.42
CA LEU A 62 25.08 -1.03 37.78
C LEU A 62 25.86 -1.91 38.78
N MET A 63 26.17 -3.16 38.41
CA MET A 63 26.98 -4.05 39.26
C MET A 63 28.40 -3.50 39.49
N MET A 64 29.03 -2.99 38.39
CA MET A 64 30.35 -2.39 38.49
C MET A 64 30.35 -1.11 39.36
N LEU A 65 29.29 -0.30 39.29
CA LEU A 65 29.16 0.90 40.13
C LEU A 65 29.06 0.59 41.65
N ASP A 66 28.50 -0.56 41.99
CA ASP A 66 28.38 -0.99 43.39
C ASP A 66 29.72 -1.51 43.97
N GLU A 67 30.58 -2.06 43.12
CA GLU A 67 31.87 -2.61 43.50
C GLU A 67 33.04 -1.60 43.44
N GLU A 68 32.92 -0.58 42.53
CA GLU A 68 33.99 0.38 42.26
C GLU A 68 34.04 1.51 43.30
N ASN A 69 35.25 1.82 43.82
CA ASN A 69 35.51 2.85 44.82
C ASN A 69 36.26 4.06 44.26
N ASP A 70 36.88 3.96 43.09
CA ASP A 70 37.58 5.07 42.44
C ASP A 70 36.59 6.13 41.92
N PRO A 71 36.70 7.40 42.36
CA PRO A 71 35.79 8.46 41.94
C PRO A 71 35.75 8.68 40.41
N ASP A 72 36.92 8.61 39.76
CA ASP A 72 37.03 8.88 38.31
C ASP A 72 36.38 7.73 37.50
N MET A 73 36.62 6.50 37.93
CA MET A 73 35.98 5.33 37.32
C MET A 73 34.46 5.32 37.53
N ARG A 74 33.99 5.71 38.70
CA ARG A 74 32.55 5.86 38.98
C ARG A 74 31.90 6.92 38.13
N GLU A 75 32.60 8.01 37.80
CA GLU A 75 32.04 9.04 36.89
C GLU A 75 31.91 8.52 35.48
N MET A 76 32.91 7.82 34.94
CA MET A 76 32.84 7.15 33.64
C MET A 76 31.70 6.13 33.56
N LEU A 77 31.57 5.25 34.55
CA LEU A 77 30.50 4.25 34.62
C LEU A 77 29.10 4.89 34.67
N LYS A 78 28.96 6.05 35.33
CA LYS A 78 27.68 6.81 35.32
C LYS A 78 27.38 7.40 33.97
N GLU A 79 28.36 7.88 33.23
CA GLU A 79 28.17 8.38 31.87
C GLU A 79 27.76 7.24 30.92
N GLU A 80 28.44 6.09 31.00
CA GLU A 80 28.07 4.89 30.25
C GLU A 80 26.65 4.41 30.57
N LEU A 81 26.33 4.34 31.88
CA LEU A 81 24.99 3.96 32.34
C LEU A 81 23.90 4.90 31.81
N ASN A 82 24.13 6.21 31.82
CA ASN A 82 23.18 7.20 31.30
C ASN A 82 23.03 7.07 29.79
N SER A 83 24.12 6.87 29.07
CA SER A 83 24.09 6.65 27.61
C SER A 83 23.31 5.38 27.25
N ALA A 84 23.60 4.26 27.94
CA ALA A 84 22.92 2.99 27.75
C ALA A 84 21.39 3.10 28.04
N LYS A 85 21.02 3.76 29.16
CA LYS A 85 19.60 3.99 29.49
C LYS A 85 18.86 4.83 28.47
N THR A 86 19.51 5.87 27.94
CA THR A 86 18.93 6.71 26.89
C THR A 86 18.71 5.86 25.64
N ARG A 87 19.69 5.05 25.24
CA ARG A 87 19.60 4.18 24.09
C ARG A 87 18.53 3.09 24.25
N VAL A 88 18.38 2.52 25.43
CA VAL A 88 17.28 1.58 25.75
C VAL A 88 15.93 2.23 25.54
N SER A 89 15.73 3.47 26.02
CA SER A 89 14.46 4.18 25.84
C SER A 89 14.17 4.49 24.37
N GLU A 90 15.19 4.89 23.60
CA GLU A 90 15.06 5.11 22.15
C GLU A 90 14.67 3.82 21.42
N LEU A 91 15.33 2.70 21.73
CA LEU A 91 15.07 1.39 21.13
C LEU A 91 13.68 0.86 21.50
N GLU A 92 13.18 1.13 22.70
CA GLU A 92 11.80 0.79 23.08
C GLU A 92 10.77 1.52 22.22
N GLU A 93 10.98 2.80 21.93
CA GLU A 93 10.11 3.55 21.04
C GLU A 93 10.22 3.07 19.59
N GLU A 94 11.44 2.81 19.11
CA GLU A 94 11.70 2.26 17.78
C GLU A 94 11.04 0.90 17.60
N LEU A 95 11.18 -0.02 18.56
CA LEU A 95 10.55 -1.34 18.55
C LEU A 95 9.01 -1.24 18.53
N LYS A 96 8.42 -0.30 19.26
CA LYS A 96 6.97 -0.05 19.20
C LYS A 96 6.52 0.33 17.79
N ILE A 97 7.29 1.16 17.09
CA ILE A 97 7.01 1.58 15.71
C ILE A 97 7.18 0.40 14.75
N LEU A 98 8.25 -0.37 14.89
CA LEU A 98 8.55 -1.53 14.04
C LEU A 98 7.51 -2.65 14.17
N LEU A 99 6.88 -2.78 15.34
CA LEU A 99 5.81 -3.74 15.60
C LEU A 99 4.43 -3.30 15.09
N LEU A 100 4.30 -2.07 14.57
CA LEU A 100 3.06 -1.64 13.94
C LEU A 100 2.74 -2.51 12.71
N PRO A 101 1.48 -2.89 12.51
CA PRO A 101 1.11 -3.67 11.34
C PRO A 101 1.45 -2.87 10.08
N LYS A 102 2.33 -3.43 9.26
CA LYS A 102 2.66 -2.89 7.93
C LYS A 102 1.48 -3.09 7.00
N ASP A 103 1.17 -2.09 6.18
CA ASP A 103 0.20 -2.24 5.10
C ASP A 103 0.82 -3.14 4.02
N PRO A 104 0.17 -4.24 3.61
CA PRO A 104 0.69 -5.14 2.58
C PRO A 104 0.91 -4.44 1.23
N ASN A 105 0.32 -3.26 1.04
CA ASN A 105 0.47 -2.46 -0.16
C ASN A 105 1.66 -1.49 -0.11
N ASP A 106 2.32 -1.32 1.04
CA ASP A 106 3.38 -0.31 1.22
C ASP A 106 4.58 -0.48 0.27
N GLU A 107 4.85 -1.70 -0.19
CA GLU A 107 5.94 -2.01 -1.15
C GLU A 107 5.53 -1.89 -2.62
N LYS A 108 4.22 -1.73 -2.89
CA LYS A 108 3.70 -1.68 -4.26
C LYS A 108 3.99 -0.35 -4.94
N ASN A 109 3.96 -0.39 -6.26
CA ASN A 109 3.88 0.82 -7.06
C ASN A 109 2.53 1.50 -6.82
N VAL A 110 2.43 2.77 -7.18
CA VAL A 110 1.26 3.58 -6.92
C VAL A 110 0.69 4.16 -8.21
N ILE A 111 -0.62 4.08 -8.34
CA ILE A 111 -1.38 4.77 -9.38
C ILE A 111 -1.98 6.02 -8.75
N VAL A 112 -1.69 7.17 -9.36
CA VAL A 112 -2.19 8.48 -8.93
C VAL A 112 -3.17 8.99 -9.97
N GLU A 113 -4.38 9.31 -9.52
CA GLU A 113 -5.40 9.96 -10.36
C GLU A 113 -5.66 11.37 -9.82
N ILE A 114 -5.60 12.36 -10.68
CA ILE A 114 -5.91 13.75 -10.35
C ILE A 114 -7.08 14.19 -11.23
N ARG A 115 -8.12 14.77 -10.62
CA ARG A 115 -9.28 15.32 -11.33
C ARG A 115 -9.51 16.75 -10.90
N ALA A 116 -9.78 17.60 -11.87
CA ALA A 116 -10.28 18.94 -11.62
C ALA A 116 -11.64 18.88 -10.92
N GLY A 117 -11.78 19.60 -9.84
CA GLY A 117 -13.01 19.72 -9.06
C GLY A 117 -13.72 21.05 -9.31
N ALA A 118 -14.12 21.73 -8.22
CA ALA A 118 -14.77 23.04 -8.31
C ALA A 118 -13.77 24.13 -8.69
N GLY A 119 -14.02 24.86 -9.77
CA GLY A 119 -13.20 26.01 -10.19
C GLY A 119 -13.00 26.14 -11.70
N GLY A 120 -13.57 25.22 -12.51
CA GLY A 120 -13.46 25.28 -13.96
C GLY A 120 -12.01 25.16 -14.45
N ASP A 121 -11.62 26.02 -15.38
CA ASP A 121 -10.29 26.03 -16.00
C ASP A 121 -9.15 26.21 -14.99
N GLU A 122 -9.36 26.99 -13.94
CA GLU A 122 -8.39 27.17 -12.86
C GLU A 122 -8.12 25.86 -12.11
N ALA A 123 -9.14 25.06 -11.86
CA ALA A 123 -8.97 23.75 -11.26
C ALA A 123 -8.15 22.82 -12.16
N ALA A 124 -8.35 22.90 -13.47
CA ALA A 124 -7.58 22.10 -14.44
C ALA A 124 -6.12 22.55 -14.55
N LEU A 125 -5.85 23.87 -14.49
CA LEU A 125 -4.47 24.39 -14.41
C LEU A 125 -3.78 23.93 -13.12
N PHE A 126 -4.48 24.00 -11.99
CA PHE A 126 -3.95 23.53 -10.73
C PHE A 126 -3.70 22.01 -10.72
N ALA A 127 -4.55 21.22 -11.39
CA ALA A 127 -4.32 19.78 -11.54
C ALA A 127 -3.02 19.48 -12.30
N ALA A 128 -2.72 20.24 -13.36
CA ALA A 128 -1.47 20.12 -14.09
C ALA A 128 -0.24 20.48 -13.23
N GLU A 129 -0.36 21.50 -12.38
CA GLU A 129 0.72 21.88 -11.46
C GLU A 129 0.96 20.82 -10.39
N ILE A 130 -0.09 20.24 -9.81
CA ILE A 130 0.02 19.15 -8.82
C ILE A 130 0.58 17.88 -9.47
N TYR A 131 0.18 17.57 -10.70
CA TYR A 131 0.82 16.49 -11.47
C TYR A 131 2.32 16.71 -11.59
N ARG A 132 2.74 17.92 -12.02
CA ARG A 132 4.16 18.28 -12.11
C ARG A 132 4.87 18.18 -10.75
N MET A 133 4.24 18.61 -9.67
CA MET A 133 4.77 18.48 -8.30
C MET A 133 5.09 17.02 -7.96
N TYR A 134 4.18 16.09 -8.22
CA TYR A 134 4.42 14.66 -7.97
C TYR A 134 5.49 14.08 -8.89
N VAL A 135 5.53 14.47 -10.16
CA VAL A 135 6.61 14.06 -11.09
C VAL A 135 7.97 14.52 -10.55
N ARG A 136 8.10 15.79 -10.14
CA ARG A 136 9.33 16.31 -9.54
C ARG A 136 9.72 15.61 -8.24
N TYR A 137 8.74 15.28 -7.40
CA TYR A 137 9.01 14.49 -6.20
C TYR A 137 9.51 13.09 -6.55
N ALA A 138 8.87 12.41 -7.49
CA ALA A 138 9.30 11.09 -7.95
C ALA A 138 10.73 11.12 -8.52
N GLU A 139 11.07 12.12 -9.33
CA GLU A 139 12.44 12.34 -9.85
C GLU A 139 13.47 12.46 -8.72
N ARG A 140 13.17 13.23 -7.66
CA ARG A 140 14.03 13.38 -6.47
C ARG A 140 14.22 12.05 -5.73
N GLN A 141 13.20 11.20 -5.70
CA GLN A 141 13.24 9.85 -5.11
C GLN A 141 13.87 8.81 -6.07
N ARG A 142 14.21 9.18 -7.31
CA ARG A 142 14.70 8.29 -8.37
C ARG A 142 13.67 7.23 -8.75
N TRP A 143 12.39 7.55 -8.66
CA TRP A 143 11.29 6.71 -9.09
C TRP A 143 10.96 6.99 -10.55
N ARG A 144 10.42 5.97 -11.22
CA ARG A 144 9.95 6.10 -12.61
C ARG A 144 8.50 6.53 -12.60
N VAL A 145 8.17 7.49 -13.47
CA VAL A 145 6.79 7.94 -13.70
C VAL A 145 6.37 7.55 -15.12
N GLU A 146 5.20 6.97 -15.23
CA GLU A 146 4.57 6.60 -16.50
C GLU A 146 3.15 7.13 -16.54
N THR A 147 2.88 8.03 -17.51
CA THR A 147 1.54 8.59 -17.70
C THR A 147 0.66 7.57 -18.41
N MET A 148 -0.51 7.26 -17.85
CA MET A 148 -1.45 6.28 -18.38
C MET A 148 -2.55 6.91 -19.21
N ASP A 149 -3.17 7.98 -18.69
CA ASP A 149 -4.27 8.68 -19.35
C ASP A 149 -4.28 10.17 -19.00
N VAL A 150 -4.60 11.03 -19.96
CA VAL A 150 -4.64 12.49 -19.78
C VAL A 150 -5.79 13.08 -20.58
N GLU A 151 -6.61 13.89 -19.92
CA GLU A 151 -7.60 14.76 -20.58
C GLU A 151 -7.16 16.23 -20.41
N GLU A 152 -6.49 16.76 -21.43
CA GLU A 152 -6.01 18.14 -21.45
C GLU A 152 -7.08 19.14 -21.89
N ILE A 153 -6.97 20.39 -21.40
CA ILE A 153 -7.72 21.52 -21.90
C ILE A 153 -6.80 22.48 -22.68
N GLY A 154 -7.34 23.21 -23.65
CA GLY A 154 -6.58 24.00 -24.63
C GLY A 154 -5.64 25.09 -24.07
N ILE A 155 -5.65 25.33 -22.74
CA ILE A 155 -4.81 26.33 -22.04
C ILE A 155 -3.69 25.69 -21.20
N GLY A 156 -3.36 24.42 -21.43
CA GLY A 156 -2.30 23.69 -20.71
C GLY A 156 -2.73 23.12 -19.35
N GLY A 157 -4.02 23.19 -19.02
CA GLY A 157 -4.58 22.53 -17.83
C GLY A 157 -4.97 21.08 -18.11
N MET A 158 -5.15 20.27 -17.07
CA MET A 158 -5.57 18.88 -17.13
C MET A 158 -6.89 18.73 -16.37
N LYS A 159 -7.93 18.28 -17.07
CA LYS A 159 -9.21 17.97 -16.45
C LYS A 159 -9.13 16.64 -15.68
N TYR A 160 -8.37 15.72 -16.23
CA TYR A 160 -8.05 14.42 -15.66
C TYR A 160 -6.63 14.03 -16.05
N VAL A 161 -5.90 13.42 -15.13
CA VAL A 161 -4.64 12.73 -15.41
C VAL A 161 -4.51 11.52 -14.50
N SER A 162 -4.10 10.40 -15.09
CA SER A 162 -3.74 9.16 -14.39
C SER A 162 -2.32 8.77 -14.76
N PHE A 163 -1.51 8.44 -13.76
CA PHE A 163 -0.11 8.05 -13.95
C PHE A 163 0.34 7.09 -12.88
N MET A 164 1.28 6.23 -13.23
CA MET A 164 1.90 5.28 -12.33
C MET A 164 3.27 5.79 -11.88
N ILE A 165 3.55 5.65 -10.59
CA ILE A 165 4.87 5.89 -10.02
C ILE A 165 5.41 4.56 -9.52
N SER A 166 6.52 4.12 -10.12
CA SER A 166 7.16 2.85 -9.81
C SER A 166 8.46 3.09 -9.06
N GLY A 167 8.56 2.51 -7.87
CA GLY A 167 9.75 2.60 -7.03
C GLY A 167 9.51 2.04 -5.63
N GLN A 168 10.59 1.70 -4.95
CA GLN A 168 10.51 1.13 -3.61
C GLN A 168 9.84 2.09 -2.62
N GLY A 169 8.77 1.63 -1.97
CA GLY A 169 8.04 2.42 -0.99
C GLY A 169 7.23 3.59 -1.58
N ALA A 170 6.93 3.57 -2.89
CA ALA A 170 6.18 4.65 -3.52
C ALA A 170 4.77 4.79 -2.93
N TYR A 171 4.05 3.67 -2.77
CA TYR A 171 2.73 3.69 -2.16
C TYR A 171 2.78 4.13 -0.68
N SER A 172 3.72 3.61 0.10
CA SER A 172 3.83 3.92 1.53
C SER A 172 3.99 5.41 1.82
N ARG A 173 4.66 6.15 0.94
CA ARG A 173 4.87 7.59 1.06
C ARG A 173 3.70 8.40 0.53
N LEU A 174 3.12 8.01 -0.61
CA LEU A 174 2.08 8.79 -1.29
C LEU A 174 0.66 8.47 -0.82
N LYS A 175 0.41 7.38 -0.10
CA LYS A 175 -0.92 7.01 0.39
C LYS A 175 -1.64 8.11 1.19
N TYR A 176 -0.89 9.01 1.81
CA TYR A 176 -1.43 10.14 2.56
C TYR A 176 -1.82 11.35 1.69
N GLU A 177 -1.53 11.32 0.38
CA GLU A 177 -1.84 12.41 -0.54
C GLU A 177 -3.29 12.36 -1.09
N SER A 178 -4.02 11.26 -0.83
CA SER A 178 -5.38 11.10 -1.26
C SER A 178 -6.35 12.07 -0.58
N GLY A 179 -7.22 12.69 -1.37
CA GLY A 179 -8.25 13.61 -0.88
C GLY A 179 -8.41 14.87 -1.73
N VAL A 180 -9.07 15.87 -1.15
CA VAL A 180 -9.34 17.15 -1.82
C VAL A 180 -8.24 18.16 -1.52
N HIS A 181 -7.54 18.62 -2.56
CA HIS A 181 -6.55 19.68 -2.49
C HIS A 181 -7.17 20.99 -2.95
N ARG A 182 -6.98 22.05 -2.17
CA ARG A 182 -7.57 23.36 -2.40
C ARG A 182 -6.52 24.41 -2.71
N VAL A 183 -6.70 25.16 -3.77
CA VAL A 183 -5.85 26.30 -4.13
C VAL A 183 -6.57 27.63 -3.87
N GLN A 184 -5.83 28.61 -3.40
CA GLN A 184 -6.25 29.99 -3.23
C GLN A 184 -5.22 30.90 -3.90
N ARG A 185 -5.61 31.47 -5.07
CA ARG A 185 -4.80 32.44 -5.82
C ARG A 185 -5.68 33.27 -6.73
N VAL A 186 -5.11 34.31 -7.32
CA VAL A 186 -5.71 34.99 -8.47
C VAL A 186 -5.47 34.10 -9.69
N PRO A 187 -6.51 33.58 -10.35
CA PRO A 187 -6.35 32.76 -11.54
C PRO A 187 -5.70 33.52 -12.68
N GLU A 188 -4.92 32.85 -13.52
CA GLU A 188 -4.39 33.46 -14.76
C GLU A 188 -5.51 33.85 -15.73
N THR A 189 -6.67 33.23 -15.60
CA THR A 189 -7.88 33.52 -16.40
C THR A 189 -8.74 34.66 -15.87
N GLU A 190 -8.37 35.26 -14.72
CA GLU A 190 -9.14 36.31 -14.04
C GLU A 190 -8.58 37.70 -14.34
N SER A 191 -9.38 38.56 -14.96
CA SER A 191 -9.00 39.92 -15.30
C SER A 191 -9.17 40.94 -14.16
N GLY A 192 -9.97 40.57 -13.13
CA GLY A 192 -10.34 41.49 -12.04
C GLY A 192 -9.45 41.40 -10.80
N GLY A 193 -8.39 40.57 -10.80
CA GLY A 193 -7.45 40.42 -9.69
C GLY A 193 -8.05 39.80 -8.41
N ARG A 194 -9.20 39.13 -8.49
CA ARG A 194 -9.88 38.51 -7.34
C ARG A 194 -9.26 37.17 -7.02
N ILE A 195 -9.06 36.92 -5.73
CA ILE A 195 -8.62 35.60 -5.26
C ILE A 195 -9.78 34.61 -5.41
N HIS A 196 -9.56 33.54 -6.19
CA HIS A 196 -10.48 32.44 -6.31
C HIS A 196 -10.03 31.25 -5.47
N THR A 197 -11.00 30.39 -5.16
CA THR A 197 -10.75 29.14 -4.46
C THR A 197 -11.18 28.00 -5.37
N SER A 198 -10.24 27.20 -5.83
CA SER A 198 -10.48 26.03 -6.68
C SER A 198 -10.05 24.76 -5.96
N THR A 199 -10.58 23.63 -6.39
CA THR A 199 -10.27 22.31 -5.82
C THR A 199 -9.95 21.31 -6.89
N ILE A 200 -9.11 20.38 -6.54
CA ILE A 200 -8.86 19.15 -7.27
C ILE A 200 -9.03 17.97 -6.31
N THR A 201 -9.25 16.80 -6.85
CA THR A 201 -9.27 15.55 -6.09
C THR A 201 -8.09 14.69 -6.52
N VAL A 202 -7.41 14.10 -5.54
CA VAL A 202 -6.32 13.16 -5.76
C VAL A 202 -6.74 11.81 -5.19
N ALA A 203 -6.69 10.77 -6.01
CA ALA A 203 -6.85 9.39 -5.57
C ALA A 203 -5.51 8.65 -5.68
N ILE A 204 -5.19 7.89 -4.65
CA ILE A 204 -3.95 7.12 -4.55
C ILE A 204 -4.33 5.64 -4.40
N MET A 205 -3.95 4.84 -5.38
CA MET A 205 -4.28 3.42 -5.42
C MET A 205 -3.01 2.59 -5.54
N PRO A 206 -2.91 1.43 -4.85
CA PRO A 206 -1.82 0.51 -5.07
C PRO A 206 -1.96 -0.15 -6.45
N GLU A 207 -0.83 -0.44 -7.10
CA GLU A 207 -0.82 -1.25 -8.30
C GLU A 207 -1.37 -2.66 -8.00
N VAL A 208 -2.31 -3.11 -8.83
CA VAL A 208 -2.88 -4.45 -8.73
C VAL A 208 -2.12 -5.38 -9.67
N GLU A 209 -1.56 -6.45 -9.14
CA GLU A 209 -0.91 -7.48 -9.95
C GLU A 209 -1.95 -8.31 -10.71
N ASP A 210 -1.56 -8.77 -11.91
CA ASP A 210 -2.33 -9.76 -12.64
C ASP A 210 -2.46 -11.02 -11.80
N PHE A 211 -3.64 -11.62 -11.82
CA PHE A 211 -3.90 -12.84 -11.09
C PHE A 211 -4.28 -13.98 -12.03
N ASP A 212 -3.84 -15.18 -11.68
CA ASP A 212 -4.20 -16.39 -12.39
C ASP A 212 -5.24 -17.16 -11.57
N VAL A 213 -6.36 -17.53 -12.22
CA VAL A 213 -7.42 -18.28 -11.56
C VAL A 213 -7.07 -19.75 -11.56
N GLN A 214 -6.69 -20.26 -10.39
CA GLN A 214 -6.53 -21.69 -10.19
C GLN A 214 -7.88 -22.32 -9.81
N ILE A 215 -8.27 -23.37 -10.56
CA ILE A 215 -9.49 -24.11 -10.29
C ILE A 215 -9.12 -25.36 -9.49
N ASP A 216 -9.64 -25.49 -8.28
CA ASP A 216 -9.57 -26.77 -7.56
C ASP A 216 -10.59 -27.73 -8.13
N MET A 217 -10.10 -28.90 -8.57
CA MET A 217 -10.95 -29.96 -9.12
C MET A 217 -11.91 -30.55 -8.08
N ASN A 218 -11.59 -30.44 -6.80
CA ASN A 218 -12.46 -30.92 -5.71
C ASN A 218 -13.71 -30.04 -5.56
N ASP A 219 -13.64 -28.77 -5.96
CA ASP A 219 -14.76 -27.83 -5.96
C ASP A 219 -15.65 -27.98 -7.18
N CYS A 220 -15.30 -28.87 -8.11
CA CYS A 220 -15.98 -29.08 -9.37
C CYS A 220 -16.78 -30.38 -9.37
N LYS A 221 -18.10 -30.31 -9.44
CA LYS A 221 -18.98 -31.44 -9.64
C LYS A 221 -19.30 -31.62 -11.12
N PHE A 222 -19.04 -32.79 -11.67
CA PHE A 222 -19.32 -33.15 -13.05
C PHE A 222 -20.49 -34.13 -13.12
N ASP A 223 -21.53 -33.74 -13.85
CA ASP A 223 -22.65 -34.60 -14.19
C ASP A 223 -22.64 -34.83 -15.72
N VAL A 224 -22.78 -36.06 -16.16
CA VAL A 224 -22.87 -36.43 -17.58
C VAL A 224 -24.31 -36.67 -17.98
N PHE A 225 -24.68 -36.27 -19.18
CA PHE A 225 -26.04 -36.49 -19.68
C PHE A 225 -26.02 -36.63 -21.21
N ARG A 226 -27.16 -36.99 -21.78
CA ARG A 226 -27.33 -37.12 -23.24
C ARG A 226 -27.47 -35.76 -23.87
N ALA A 227 -26.71 -35.51 -24.94
CA ALA A 227 -26.85 -34.29 -25.67
C ALA A 227 -28.23 -34.16 -26.29
N SER A 228 -28.84 -32.98 -26.23
CA SER A 228 -30.09 -32.64 -26.85
C SER A 228 -29.85 -31.92 -28.16
N GLY A 229 -30.43 -32.37 -29.28
CA GLY A 229 -30.31 -31.71 -30.59
C GLY A 229 -30.66 -32.60 -31.75
N ASN A 230 -30.78 -32.04 -32.97
CA ASN A 230 -31.00 -32.77 -34.21
C ASN A 230 -29.74 -33.57 -34.56
N GLY A 231 -29.73 -34.86 -34.23
CA GLY A 231 -28.59 -35.77 -34.46
C GLY A 231 -29.01 -37.19 -34.70
N GLY A 232 -28.13 -37.97 -35.32
CA GLY A 232 -28.30 -39.40 -35.56
C GLY A 232 -28.09 -40.28 -34.29
N GLN A 233 -27.89 -41.59 -34.44
CA GLN A 233 -27.81 -42.58 -33.39
C GLN A 233 -26.75 -42.24 -32.32
N CYS A 234 -25.66 -41.53 -32.65
CA CYS A 234 -24.60 -41.18 -31.73
C CYS A 234 -25.05 -40.14 -30.67
N VAL A 235 -25.91 -39.20 -30.98
CA VAL A 235 -26.46 -38.16 -30.10
C VAL A 235 -27.46 -38.77 -29.09
N ASN A 236 -28.21 -39.79 -29.50
CA ASN A 236 -29.28 -40.37 -28.71
C ASN A 236 -28.82 -41.53 -27.82
N THR A 237 -27.63 -42.12 -28.06
CA THR A 237 -27.15 -43.29 -27.34
C THR A 237 -25.94 -43.03 -26.44
N THR A 238 -25.19 -41.94 -26.64
CA THR A 238 -23.96 -41.70 -25.91
C THR A 238 -24.10 -40.50 -24.96
N ASP A 239 -23.75 -40.69 -23.68
CA ASP A 239 -23.73 -39.61 -22.69
C ASP A 239 -22.47 -38.76 -22.89
N SER A 240 -22.48 -37.91 -23.93
CA SER A 240 -21.34 -37.06 -24.31
C SER A 240 -21.40 -35.67 -23.72
N ALA A 241 -22.58 -35.20 -23.32
CA ALA A 241 -22.75 -33.85 -22.74
C ALA A 241 -22.30 -33.83 -21.26
N VAL A 242 -21.66 -32.74 -20.87
CA VAL A 242 -21.12 -32.52 -19.53
C VAL A 242 -21.74 -31.26 -18.92
N ARG A 243 -22.22 -31.43 -17.68
CA ARG A 243 -22.60 -30.30 -16.81
C ARG A 243 -21.59 -30.18 -15.71
N LEU A 244 -20.94 -29.07 -15.64
CA LEU A 244 -19.97 -28.71 -14.59
C LEU A 244 -20.65 -27.74 -13.63
N THR A 245 -20.67 -28.06 -12.36
CA THR A 245 -21.14 -27.17 -11.28
C THR A 245 -19.97 -26.85 -10.38
N HIS A 246 -19.62 -25.58 -10.28
CA HIS A 246 -18.62 -25.10 -9.32
C HIS A 246 -19.31 -24.82 -7.98
N ILE A 247 -18.99 -25.62 -6.97
CA ILE A 247 -19.72 -25.66 -5.69
C ILE A 247 -19.63 -24.30 -4.95
N PRO A 248 -18.46 -23.64 -4.81
CA PRO A 248 -18.34 -22.40 -4.03
C PRO A 248 -19.12 -21.22 -4.64
N THR A 249 -19.16 -21.12 -5.97
CA THR A 249 -19.82 -19.99 -6.66
C THR A 249 -21.21 -20.30 -7.18
N GLY A 250 -21.61 -21.58 -7.20
CA GLY A 250 -22.88 -22.03 -7.76
C GLY A 250 -22.96 -21.91 -9.29
N ILE A 251 -21.85 -21.62 -9.98
CA ILE A 251 -21.84 -21.50 -11.45
C ILE A 251 -22.08 -22.87 -12.07
N VAL A 252 -23.06 -22.93 -12.97
CA VAL A 252 -23.36 -24.14 -13.74
C VAL A 252 -23.05 -23.90 -15.22
N ILE A 253 -22.29 -24.79 -15.82
CA ILE A 253 -21.88 -24.76 -17.23
C ILE A 253 -22.26 -26.09 -17.88
N SER A 254 -22.94 -26.03 -19.00
CA SER A 254 -23.30 -27.20 -19.80
C SER A 254 -22.63 -27.13 -21.16
N CYS A 255 -21.85 -28.16 -21.49
CA CYS A 255 -21.18 -28.30 -22.78
C CYS A 255 -21.62 -29.57 -23.46
N GLN A 256 -22.15 -29.47 -24.69
CA GLN A 256 -22.65 -30.57 -25.50
C GLN A 256 -22.28 -30.51 -26.99
N ASP A 257 -21.34 -29.60 -27.33
CA ASP A 257 -20.99 -29.29 -28.71
C ASP A 257 -20.12 -30.38 -29.37
N GLU A 258 -19.33 -31.07 -28.56
CA GLU A 258 -18.40 -32.07 -29.03
C GLU A 258 -18.96 -33.50 -28.85
N LYS A 259 -18.55 -34.41 -29.75
CA LYS A 259 -18.91 -35.83 -29.64
C LYS A 259 -18.20 -36.57 -28.55
N SER A 260 -17.16 -36.00 -27.99
CA SER A 260 -16.32 -36.57 -26.93
C SER A 260 -16.61 -35.95 -25.58
N GLN A 261 -16.97 -36.73 -24.60
CA GLN A 261 -17.18 -36.34 -23.21
C GLN A 261 -15.93 -35.62 -22.64
N LEU A 262 -14.71 -36.12 -22.94
CA LEU A 262 -13.46 -35.52 -22.47
C LEU A 262 -13.27 -34.10 -23.00
N LYS A 263 -13.53 -33.90 -24.30
CA LYS A 263 -13.45 -32.56 -24.91
C LYS A 263 -14.48 -31.59 -24.34
N ASN A 264 -15.71 -32.05 -24.07
CA ASN A 264 -16.74 -31.24 -23.44
C ASN A 264 -16.36 -30.88 -21.99
N LYS A 265 -15.69 -31.81 -21.25
CA LYS A 265 -15.16 -31.52 -19.92
C LYS A 265 -14.08 -30.46 -19.95
N ASP A 266 -13.11 -30.57 -20.86
CA ASP A 266 -12.04 -29.56 -21.03
C ASP A 266 -12.60 -28.19 -21.42
N LYS A 267 -13.60 -28.18 -22.31
CA LYS A 267 -14.29 -26.96 -22.72
C LYS A 267 -15.04 -26.31 -21.56
N ALA A 268 -15.75 -27.12 -20.77
CA ALA A 268 -16.45 -26.64 -19.58
C ALA A 268 -15.50 -26.00 -18.56
N LEU A 269 -14.31 -26.60 -18.34
CA LEU A 269 -13.28 -26.04 -17.45
C LEU A 269 -12.72 -24.73 -17.99
N LYS A 270 -12.50 -24.61 -19.31
CA LYS A 270 -12.05 -23.34 -19.91
C LYS A 270 -13.10 -22.23 -19.73
N VAL A 271 -14.39 -22.57 -19.94
CA VAL A 271 -15.49 -21.59 -19.73
C VAL A 271 -15.62 -21.22 -18.26
N LEU A 272 -15.44 -22.21 -17.33
CA LEU A 272 -15.44 -21.91 -15.91
C LEU A 272 -14.31 -20.95 -15.52
N ARG A 273 -13.08 -21.19 -16.03
CA ARG A 273 -11.93 -20.31 -15.76
C ARG A 273 -12.21 -18.89 -16.23
N ALA A 274 -12.75 -18.72 -17.42
CA ALA A 274 -13.12 -17.39 -17.93
C ALA A 274 -14.18 -16.70 -17.05
N LYS A 275 -15.24 -17.42 -16.66
CA LYS A 275 -16.27 -16.87 -15.78
C LYS A 275 -15.77 -16.53 -14.36
N LEU A 276 -14.88 -17.34 -13.80
CA LEU A 276 -14.29 -17.07 -12.49
C LEU A 276 -13.34 -15.86 -12.58
N TYR A 277 -12.58 -15.74 -13.68
CA TYR A 277 -11.75 -14.58 -13.95
C TYR A 277 -12.58 -13.30 -14.04
N ASP A 278 -13.67 -13.31 -14.82
CA ASP A 278 -14.58 -12.16 -14.95
C ASP A 278 -15.19 -11.75 -13.60
N LEU A 279 -15.58 -12.73 -12.78
CA LEU A 279 -16.14 -12.51 -11.44
C LEU A 279 -15.12 -11.85 -10.51
N GLU A 280 -13.89 -12.36 -10.50
CA GLU A 280 -12.82 -11.81 -9.64
C GLU A 280 -12.41 -10.42 -10.12
N GLN A 281 -12.33 -10.21 -11.43
CA GLN A 281 -12.07 -8.90 -12.03
C GLN A 281 -13.16 -7.88 -11.65
N GLN A 282 -14.44 -8.30 -11.69
CA GLN A 282 -15.54 -7.44 -11.28
C GLN A 282 -15.47 -7.06 -9.81
N LYS A 283 -15.18 -8.02 -8.92
CA LYS A 283 -15.00 -7.71 -7.48
C LYS A 283 -13.88 -6.71 -7.23
N ARG A 284 -12.72 -6.91 -7.85
CA ARG A 284 -11.59 -5.99 -7.74
C ARG A 284 -11.94 -4.59 -8.24
N HIS A 285 -12.63 -4.52 -9.36
CA HIS A 285 -13.09 -3.25 -9.91
C HIS A 285 -14.07 -2.53 -8.97
N ASP A 286 -14.98 -3.27 -8.34
CA ASP A 286 -15.92 -2.72 -7.36
C ASP A 286 -15.18 -2.24 -6.08
N GLU A 287 -14.20 -3.01 -5.59
CA GLU A 287 -13.34 -2.64 -4.45
C GLU A 287 -12.51 -1.39 -4.75
N GLU A 288 -11.90 -1.31 -5.93
CA GLU A 288 -11.17 -0.11 -6.38
C GLU A 288 -12.08 1.11 -6.50
N ALA A 289 -13.29 0.91 -7.05
CA ALA A 289 -14.26 1.99 -7.17
C ALA A 289 -14.73 2.49 -5.81
N GLU A 290 -14.91 1.60 -4.84
CA GLU A 290 -15.27 1.96 -3.46
C GLU A 290 -14.11 2.68 -2.76
N LEU A 291 -12.87 2.17 -2.88
CA LEU A 291 -11.67 2.82 -2.36
C LEU A 291 -11.51 4.23 -2.94
N ARG A 292 -11.66 4.38 -4.25
CA ARG A 292 -11.60 5.68 -4.95
C ARG A 292 -12.68 6.63 -4.42
N ARG A 293 -13.91 6.17 -4.24
CA ARG A 293 -15.02 6.99 -3.68
C ARG A 293 -14.72 7.44 -2.25
N SER A 294 -14.20 6.55 -1.42
CA SER A 294 -13.87 6.87 -0.03
C SER A 294 -12.77 7.93 0.10
N GLN A 295 -11.83 7.95 -0.84
CA GLN A 295 -10.72 8.90 -0.86
C GLN A 295 -11.12 10.28 -1.39
N VAL A 296 -11.96 10.32 -2.41
CA VAL A 296 -12.25 11.55 -3.18
C VAL A 296 -13.42 12.33 -2.61
N GLY A 297 -14.34 11.68 -1.89
CA GLY A 297 -15.57 12.31 -1.39
C GLY A 297 -16.40 12.94 -2.51
N THR A 298 -16.96 14.13 -2.25
CA THR A 298 -17.73 14.91 -3.24
C THR A 298 -16.86 15.90 -4.03
N GLY A 299 -15.60 16.10 -3.63
CA GLY A 299 -14.71 17.13 -4.18
C GLY A 299 -15.07 18.56 -3.76
N ASP A 300 -15.96 18.72 -2.78
CA ASP A 300 -16.36 20.03 -2.25
C ASP A 300 -15.19 20.74 -1.56
N ARG A 301 -15.22 22.08 -1.60
CA ARG A 301 -14.21 22.94 -0.94
C ARG A 301 -14.13 22.76 0.57
N SER A 302 -15.16 22.23 1.19
CA SER A 302 -15.22 21.94 2.65
C SER A 302 -14.41 20.69 3.02
N GLU A 303 -14.30 19.71 2.14
CA GLU A 303 -13.62 18.41 2.36
C GLU A 303 -12.10 18.46 2.22
N LYS A 304 -11.53 19.64 2.08
CA LYS A 304 -10.09 19.85 1.88
C LYS A 304 -9.23 19.14 2.92
N ILE A 305 -8.25 18.39 2.46
CA ILE A 305 -7.16 17.88 3.29
C ILE A 305 -6.00 18.91 3.37
N ARG A 306 -5.73 19.61 2.24
CA ARG A 306 -4.62 20.55 2.14
C ARG A 306 -5.03 21.82 1.39
N THR A 307 -4.47 22.96 1.82
CA THR A 307 -4.67 24.26 1.16
C THR A 307 -3.36 24.85 0.72
N TYR A 308 -3.26 25.22 -0.55
CA TYR A 308 -2.16 25.94 -1.18
C TYR A 308 -2.57 27.40 -1.32
N ASN A 309 -1.98 28.28 -0.50
CA ASN A 309 -2.28 29.71 -0.47
C ASN A 309 -1.12 30.48 -1.07
N PHE A 310 -1.22 30.81 -2.35
CA PHE A 310 -0.18 31.52 -3.09
C PHE A 310 0.05 32.95 -2.60
N PRO A 311 -0.97 33.80 -2.33
CA PRO A 311 -0.78 35.13 -1.79
C PRO A 311 -0.01 35.17 -0.47
N GLN A 312 -0.10 34.12 0.34
CA GLN A 312 0.60 34.02 1.62
C GLN A 312 1.85 33.13 1.56
N GLY A 313 2.18 32.57 0.40
CA GLY A 313 3.36 31.71 0.21
C GLY A 313 3.35 30.44 1.07
N ARG A 314 2.17 29.95 1.49
CA ARG A 314 2.06 28.84 2.45
C ARG A 314 1.21 27.68 1.95
N VAL A 315 1.58 26.50 2.43
CA VAL A 315 0.78 25.28 2.31
C VAL A 315 0.39 24.81 3.71
N THR A 316 -0.91 24.50 3.91
CA THR A 316 -1.43 24.04 5.19
C THR A 316 -2.09 22.68 5.02
N ASP A 317 -1.59 21.64 5.72
CA ASP A 317 -2.27 20.37 5.85
C ASP A 317 -3.21 20.42 7.08
N HIS A 318 -4.51 20.27 6.82
CA HIS A 318 -5.53 20.46 7.85
C HIS A 318 -5.68 19.27 8.78
N ARG A 319 -5.24 18.08 8.36
CA ARG A 319 -5.33 16.85 9.15
C ARG A 319 -4.43 16.90 10.39
N ILE A 320 -3.22 17.44 10.22
CA ILE A 320 -2.20 17.56 11.26
C ILE A 320 -1.93 19.01 11.68
N LYS A 321 -2.68 19.97 11.11
CA LYS A 321 -2.54 21.42 11.36
C LYS A 321 -1.13 21.95 11.09
N LEU A 322 -0.38 21.31 10.19
CA LEU A 322 0.95 21.74 9.78
C LEU A 322 0.85 22.84 8.72
N THR A 323 1.62 23.93 8.91
CA THR A 323 1.72 25.02 7.94
C THR A 323 3.18 25.26 7.59
N LEU A 324 3.51 25.18 6.29
CA LEU A 324 4.84 25.43 5.74
C LEU A 324 4.81 26.66 4.83
N TYR A 325 5.77 27.58 5.03
CA TYR A 325 5.89 28.83 4.27
C TYR A 325 6.91 28.71 3.15
N LYS A 326 6.79 27.65 2.34
CA LYS A 326 7.70 27.34 1.21
C LYS A 326 6.94 26.78 0.02
N ILE A 327 5.84 27.47 -0.38
CA ILE A 327 4.93 26.97 -1.43
C ILE A 327 5.67 26.68 -2.74
N ASP A 328 6.60 27.53 -3.17
CA ASP A 328 7.32 27.36 -4.43
C ASP A 328 8.19 26.10 -4.44
N ALA A 329 8.87 25.81 -3.32
CA ALA A 329 9.65 24.59 -3.16
C ALA A 329 8.75 23.35 -3.16
N ILE A 330 7.59 23.42 -2.49
CA ILE A 330 6.60 22.34 -2.46
C ILE A 330 6.08 22.06 -3.87
N MET A 331 5.71 23.11 -4.62
CA MET A 331 5.25 22.99 -6.01
C MET A 331 6.33 22.46 -6.96
N ASP A 332 7.61 22.63 -6.62
CA ASP A 332 8.75 22.00 -7.30
C ASP A 332 9.09 20.59 -6.77
N GLY A 333 8.24 19.99 -5.97
CA GLY A 333 8.35 18.60 -5.50
C GLY A 333 9.06 18.41 -4.16
N ASP A 334 9.29 19.46 -3.34
CA ASP A 334 9.82 19.35 -1.98
C ASP A 334 8.69 19.08 -0.96
N ILE A 335 8.03 17.90 -1.09
CA ILE A 335 6.92 17.49 -0.23
C ILE A 335 7.34 16.53 0.89
N GLN A 336 8.63 16.21 1.01
CA GLN A 336 9.12 15.20 1.96
C GLN A 336 8.72 15.52 3.40
N GLU A 337 8.89 16.76 3.84
CA GLU A 337 8.52 17.19 5.19
C GLU A 337 7.02 17.00 5.50
N LEU A 338 6.14 17.21 4.51
CA LEU A 338 4.70 16.94 4.65
C LEU A 338 4.44 15.44 4.86
N ILE A 339 5.09 14.61 4.04
CA ILE A 339 4.96 13.14 4.10
C ILE A 339 5.47 12.61 5.43
N ASP A 340 6.62 13.06 5.90
CA ASP A 340 7.24 12.61 7.15
C ASP A 340 6.34 12.94 8.36
N ASN A 341 5.80 14.15 8.42
CA ASN A 341 4.88 14.55 9.48
C ASN A 341 3.54 13.78 9.43
N LEU A 342 3.02 13.48 8.24
CA LEU A 342 1.81 12.67 8.10
C LEU A 342 2.06 11.21 8.50
N THR A 343 3.20 10.67 8.14
CA THR A 343 3.61 9.31 8.55
C THR A 343 3.76 9.23 10.07
N ALA A 344 4.43 10.20 10.69
CA ALA A 344 4.57 10.26 12.15
C ALA A 344 3.21 10.37 12.87
N ALA A 345 2.29 11.18 12.32
CA ALA A 345 0.95 11.31 12.88
C ALA A 345 0.13 10.01 12.76
N ASP A 346 0.23 9.29 11.65
CA ASP A 346 -0.42 7.99 11.46
C ASP A 346 0.14 6.93 12.41
N GLN A 347 1.47 6.86 12.54
CA GLN A 347 2.15 5.98 13.49
C GLN A 347 1.72 6.25 14.93
N ALA A 348 1.68 7.53 15.33
CA ALA A 348 1.21 7.92 16.67
C ALA A 348 -0.26 7.51 16.90
N ALA A 349 -1.13 7.68 15.90
CA ALA A 349 -2.52 7.27 15.99
C ALA A 349 -2.68 5.74 16.12
N LYS A 350 -1.86 4.96 15.37
CA LYS A 350 -1.83 3.49 15.45
C LYS A 350 -1.34 3.02 16.81
N LEU A 351 -0.26 3.61 17.34
CA LEU A 351 0.25 3.32 18.69
C LEU A 351 -0.79 3.61 19.78
N ALA A 352 -1.50 4.74 19.68
CA ALA A 352 -2.56 5.08 20.63
C ALA A 352 -3.70 4.05 20.61
N LYS A 353 -4.07 3.54 19.44
CA LYS A 353 -5.09 2.48 19.30
C LYS A 353 -4.61 1.14 19.87
N MET A 354 -3.34 0.77 19.67
CA MET A 354 -2.76 -0.46 20.24
C MET A 354 -2.77 -0.42 21.77
N ASN A 355 -2.40 0.72 22.36
CA ASN A 355 -2.41 0.90 23.82
C ASN A 355 -3.84 0.83 24.40
N GLN A 356 -4.86 1.33 23.68
CA GLN A 356 -6.27 1.24 24.11
C GLN A 356 -6.82 -0.18 24.04
N ASN A 357 -6.36 -1.00 23.10
CA ASN A 357 -6.83 -2.38 22.92
C ASN A 357 -6.08 -3.39 23.82
N GLY A 358 -5.19 -2.95 24.72
CA GLY A 358 -4.50 -3.83 25.67
C GLY A 358 -3.49 -4.79 25.01
N ILE A 359 -2.97 -4.47 23.82
CA ILE A 359 -2.00 -5.27 23.05
C ILE A 359 -0.57 -4.69 23.25
N ALA A 360 -0.37 -3.99 24.35
CA ALA A 360 0.96 -3.46 24.71
C ALA A 360 1.74 -4.47 25.55
#